data_ba8c802a4b9a3d03425779b8b09843a7
#
_entry.id   ba8c802a4b9a3d03425779b8b09843a7
#
_cell.length_a   1.000
_cell.length_b   1.000
_cell.length_c   1.000
_cell.angle_alpha   90.00
_cell.angle_beta   90.00
_cell.angle_gamma   90.00
#
_symmetry.space_group_name_H-M   'P 1'
#
loop_
_entity.id
_entity.type
_entity.pdbx_description
1 polymer ?
#
loop_
_entity_poly.entity_id
_entity_poly.type
_entity_poly.pdbx_seq_one_letter_code
_entity_poly.pdbx_strand_id
1 'polypeptide(L)'
;MLNQHHFGKFHHIGEFLNYYKKWENNSRLHDIHSANEGDVPGQIASLQKPVPDVVEVEATIVKSFGDDNEHYQFYIAVTQLITPSNDAATNTDVDNCIKQHSDVFLAVRYGDNEGLSQPINGGIDPGDKLHLKGQWITAANAYSQHGDKMSVLHFTHHPVGFICTVDKCYS
;
A
#
# COMPACT_ATOMS: atom_id res chain seq x y z
N MET A 1 12.53 19.11 -5.15
CA MET A 1 13.20 17.84 -5.53
C MET A 1 12.86 16.82 -4.46
N LEU A 2 11.95 15.90 -4.77
CA LEU A 2 11.74 14.73 -3.92
C LEU A 2 13.04 13.95 -3.92
N ASN A 3 13.66 13.84 -2.76
CA ASN A 3 14.82 12.99 -2.59
C ASN A 3 14.44 11.58 -3.07
N GLN A 4 15.18 11.08 -4.03
CA GLN A 4 15.07 9.71 -4.46
C GLN A 4 15.45 8.82 -3.28
N HIS A 5 14.46 8.41 -2.52
CA HIS A 5 14.68 7.47 -1.44
C HIS A 5 15.00 6.10 -2.05
N HIS A 6 16.22 5.65 -1.83
CA HIS A 6 16.68 4.36 -2.35
C HIS A 6 16.12 3.22 -1.48
N PHE A 7 14.85 2.93 -1.64
CA PHE A 7 14.19 1.82 -0.94
C PHE A 7 14.66 0.44 -1.42
N GLY A 8 15.67 0.24 -2.09
CA GLY A 8 16.10 -1.05 -2.59
C GLY A 8 17.38 -1.61 -1.97
N LYS A 9 17.90 -1.00 -0.88
CA LYS A 9 19.21 -1.39 -0.31
C LYS A 9 19.13 -2.12 1.03
N PHE A 10 17.94 -2.49 1.47
CA PHE A 10 17.76 -3.13 2.77
C PHE A 10 17.79 -4.65 2.62
N HIS A 11 18.60 -5.30 3.46
CA HIS A 11 18.72 -6.76 3.47
C HIS A 11 17.60 -7.45 4.26
N HIS A 12 16.95 -6.71 5.17
CA HIS A 12 15.89 -7.24 6.02
C HIS A 12 14.74 -6.24 6.13
N ILE A 13 13.52 -6.77 6.17
CA ILE A 13 12.31 -5.96 6.34
C ILE A 13 12.38 -5.09 7.61
N GLY A 14 12.98 -5.57 8.69
CA GLY A 14 13.12 -4.81 9.93
C GLY A 14 13.97 -3.55 9.78
N GLU A 15 15.06 -3.59 9.01
CA GLU A 15 15.88 -2.42 8.70
C GLU A 15 15.08 -1.40 7.87
N PHE A 16 14.36 -1.90 6.87
CA PHE A 16 13.48 -1.08 6.05
C PHE A 16 12.40 -0.40 6.90
N LEU A 17 11.70 -1.10 7.75
CA LEU A 17 10.64 -0.55 8.60
C LEU A 17 11.15 0.52 9.55
N ASN A 18 12.34 0.35 10.12
CA ASN A 18 12.98 1.36 10.96
C ASN A 18 13.33 2.64 10.17
N TYR A 19 13.86 2.48 8.99
CA TYR A 19 14.14 3.58 8.08
C TYR A 19 12.85 4.26 7.64
N TYR A 20 11.86 3.49 7.23
CA TYR A 20 10.56 3.98 6.75
C TYR A 20 9.84 4.81 7.81
N LYS A 21 9.82 4.36 9.07
CA LYS A 21 9.22 5.14 10.18
C LYS A 21 9.88 6.50 10.36
N LYS A 22 11.20 6.57 10.29
CA LYS A 22 11.93 7.85 10.38
C LYS A 22 11.61 8.75 9.20
N TRP A 23 11.61 8.18 8.01
CA TRP A 23 11.32 8.90 6.78
C TRP A 23 9.85 9.35 6.71
N GLU A 24 8.90 8.51 7.09
CA GLU A 24 7.48 8.85 7.17
C GLU A 24 7.24 10.03 8.10
N ASN A 25 7.85 10.04 9.27
CA ASN A 25 7.74 11.15 10.22
C ASN A 25 8.30 12.46 9.66
N ASN A 26 9.44 12.40 8.98
CA ASN A 26 10.04 13.58 8.36
C ASN A 26 9.26 14.05 7.13
N SER A 27 8.75 13.13 6.33
CA SER A 27 8.02 13.45 5.10
C SER A 27 6.63 14.01 5.39
N ARG A 28 5.95 13.55 6.43
CA ARG A 28 4.67 14.14 6.86
C ARG A 28 4.79 15.62 7.20
N LEU A 29 5.91 16.04 7.75
CA LEU A 29 6.20 17.46 7.98
C LEU A 29 6.42 18.21 6.67
N HIS A 30 7.08 17.59 5.70
CA HIS A 30 7.32 18.16 4.38
C HIS A 30 6.04 18.25 3.55
N ASP A 31 5.22 17.21 3.57
CA ASP A 31 3.96 17.16 2.81
C ASP A 31 2.94 18.15 3.34
N ILE A 32 2.91 18.39 4.64
CA ILE A 32 2.10 19.44 5.26
C ILE A 32 2.52 20.84 4.74
N HIS A 33 3.80 21.05 4.53
CA HIS A 33 4.29 22.32 3.98
C HIS A 33 4.05 22.46 2.48
N SER A 34 4.15 21.37 1.73
CA SER A 34 3.88 21.34 0.29
C SER A 34 2.40 21.48 -0.03
N ALA A 35 1.53 20.89 0.79
CA ALA A 35 0.08 20.96 0.65
C ALA A 35 -0.46 22.41 0.83
N ASN A 36 0.28 23.29 1.48
CA ASN A 36 -0.10 24.69 1.63
C ASN A 36 -0.03 25.51 0.32
N GLU A 37 0.57 25.00 -0.73
CA GLU A 37 0.76 25.73 -1.99
C GLU A 37 -0.32 25.48 -3.05
N GLY A 38 -1.43 24.84 -2.73
CA GLY A 38 -2.51 24.67 -3.70
C GLY A 38 -3.62 23.68 -3.32
N ASP A 39 -3.58 23.06 -2.19
CA ASP A 39 -4.55 22.06 -1.77
C ASP A 39 -5.70 22.62 -0.95
N VAL A 40 -6.85 21.94 -1.08
CA VAL A 40 -8.09 22.28 -0.36
C VAL A 40 -7.88 22.06 1.15
N PRO A 41 -8.34 22.97 2.03
CA PRO A 41 -8.16 22.88 3.49
C PRO A 41 -8.56 21.52 4.10
N GLY A 42 -9.49 20.79 3.49
CA GLY A 42 -9.89 19.46 3.93
C GLY A 42 -8.84 18.37 3.70
N GLN A 43 -7.98 18.51 2.69
CA GLN A 43 -6.88 17.57 2.43
C GLN A 43 -5.72 17.76 3.41
N ILE A 44 -5.44 18.99 3.81
CA ILE A 44 -4.43 19.30 4.84
C ILE A 44 -4.82 18.69 6.19
N ALA A 45 -6.09 18.74 6.55
CA ALA A 45 -6.60 18.12 7.77
C ALA A 45 -6.53 16.58 7.72
N SER A 46 -6.65 15.96 6.54
CA SER A 46 -6.50 14.51 6.37
C SER A 46 -5.05 14.03 6.47
N LEU A 47 -4.07 14.86 6.09
CA LEU A 47 -2.64 14.58 6.25
C LEU A 47 -2.17 14.65 7.71
N GLN A 48 -2.86 15.43 8.55
CA GLN A 48 -2.54 15.58 9.98
C GLN A 48 -3.15 14.47 10.86
N LYS A 49 -4.12 13.71 10.33
CA LYS A 49 -4.74 12.58 11.03
C LYS A 49 -4.17 11.28 10.47
N PRO A 50 -3.93 10.27 11.31
CA PRO A 50 -3.66 8.93 10.81
C PRO A 50 -4.78 8.56 9.84
N VAL A 51 -4.45 8.12 8.65
CA VAL A 51 -5.45 7.60 7.70
C VAL A 51 -6.09 6.38 8.37
N PRO A 52 -7.41 6.40 8.66
CA PRO A 52 -8.01 5.45 9.62
C PRO A 52 -8.03 4.01 9.09
N ASP A 53 -7.96 3.83 7.80
CA ASP A 53 -8.10 2.56 7.08
C ASP A 53 -6.77 2.05 6.48
N VAL A 54 -5.65 2.53 6.97
CA VAL A 54 -4.33 2.00 6.61
C VAL A 54 -4.00 0.77 7.43
N VAL A 55 -3.63 -0.29 6.74
CA VAL A 55 -3.21 -1.58 7.31
C VAL A 55 -1.83 -1.97 6.80
N GLU A 56 -1.15 -2.80 7.57
CA GLU A 56 0.07 -3.50 7.17
C GLU A 56 -0.21 -5.00 7.20
N VAL A 57 0.02 -5.68 6.08
CA VAL A 57 -0.32 -7.10 5.91
C VAL A 57 0.78 -7.86 5.19
N GLU A 58 0.80 -9.17 5.42
CA GLU A 58 1.47 -10.12 4.52
C GLU A 58 0.43 -10.77 3.61
N ALA A 59 0.83 -11.01 2.38
CA ALA A 59 -0.02 -11.63 1.38
C ALA A 59 0.77 -12.49 0.40
N THR A 60 0.05 -13.33 -0.34
CA THR A 60 0.59 -14.10 -1.47
C THR A 60 -0.16 -13.69 -2.73
N ILE A 61 0.54 -13.52 -3.83
CA ILE A 61 -0.09 -13.23 -5.13
C ILE A 61 -0.82 -14.48 -5.61
N VAL A 62 -2.11 -14.34 -5.91
CA VAL A 62 -2.96 -15.39 -6.47
C VAL A 62 -2.98 -15.30 -7.99
N LYS A 63 -3.13 -14.08 -8.52
CA LYS A 63 -3.21 -13.80 -9.94
C LYS A 63 -2.62 -12.45 -10.27
N SER A 64 -1.87 -12.35 -11.37
CA SER A 64 -1.39 -11.11 -11.93
C SER A 64 -2.17 -10.79 -13.21
N PHE A 65 -2.68 -9.57 -13.31
CA PHE A 65 -3.32 -9.05 -14.54
C PHE A 65 -2.34 -8.26 -15.41
N GLY A 66 -1.06 -8.19 -14.98
CA GLY A 66 -0.04 -7.43 -15.67
C GLY A 66 -0.06 -5.96 -15.33
N ASP A 67 0.47 -5.18 -16.25
CA ASP A 67 0.62 -3.74 -16.14
C ASP A 67 -0.31 -3.06 -17.16
N ASP A 68 -1.19 -2.23 -16.65
CA ASP A 68 -2.09 -1.41 -17.47
C ASP A 68 -1.94 0.06 -17.08
N ASN A 69 -1.42 0.88 -17.99
CA ASN A 69 -1.24 2.32 -17.80
C ASN A 69 -0.52 2.69 -16.48
N GLU A 70 0.66 2.13 -16.27
CA GLU A 70 1.46 2.35 -15.06
C GLU A 70 0.77 1.89 -13.77
N HIS A 71 -0.12 0.89 -13.86
CA HIS A 71 -0.75 0.23 -12.74
C HIS A 71 -0.57 -1.28 -12.83
N TYR A 72 0.11 -1.85 -11.83
CA TYR A 72 0.06 -3.29 -11.61
C TYR A 72 -1.25 -3.65 -10.93
N GLN A 73 -1.85 -4.75 -11.35
CA GLN A 73 -3.10 -5.25 -10.81
C GLN A 73 -2.96 -6.72 -10.46
N PHE A 74 -3.36 -7.06 -9.24
CA PHE A 74 -3.26 -8.42 -8.71
C PHE A 74 -4.52 -8.81 -7.95
N TYR A 75 -4.79 -10.12 -7.91
CA TYR A 75 -5.49 -10.72 -6.80
C TYR A 75 -4.46 -11.26 -5.81
N ILE A 76 -4.65 -10.96 -4.55
CA ILE A 76 -3.80 -11.42 -3.45
C ILE A 76 -4.66 -12.14 -2.40
N ALA A 77 -4.04 -13.11 -1.73
CA ALA A 77 -4.58 -13.74 -0.52
C ALA A 77 -3.82 -13.17 0.67
N VAL A 78 -4.51 -12.42 1.52
CA VAL A 78 -3.90 -11.90 2.76
C VAL A 78 -3.73 -13.04 3.75
N THR A 79 -2.52 -13.21 4.24
CA THR A 79 -2.15 -14.30 5.15
C THR A 79 -2.03 -13.86 6.60
N GLN A 80 -1.69 -12.60 6.82
CA GLN A 80 -1.52 -12.04 8.17
C GLN A 80 -1.80 -10.54 8.19
N LEU A 81 -2.50 -10.10 9.23
CA LEU A 81 -2.61 -8.69 9.60
C LEU A 81 -1.48 -8.36 10.59
N ILE A 82 -0.50 -7.56 10.16
CA ILE A 82 0.67 -7.20 10.96
C ILE A 82 0.36 -5.99 11.83
N THR A 83 -0.10 -4.92 11.21
CA THR A 83 -0.51 -3.70 11.92
C THR A 83 -1.94 -3.36 11.55
N PRO A 84 -2.87 -3.41 12.51
CA PRO A 84 -4.25 -3.06 12.27
C PRO A 84 -4.41 -1.56 12.04
N SER A 85 -5.50 -1.21 11.36
CA SER A 85 -5.91 0.19 11.22
C SER A 85 -6.56 0.71 12.50
N ASN A 86 -6.82 2.03 12.52
CA ASN A 86 -7.61 2.67 13.58
C ASN A 86 -9.12 2.49 13.39
N ASP A 87 -9.55 1.85 12.30
CA ASP A 87 -10.93 1.58 11.98
C ASP A 87 -11.30 0.11 12.23
N ALA A 88 -12.22 -0.13 13.16
CA ALA A 88 -12.63 -1.48 13.53
C ALA A 88 -13.29 -2.26 12.37
N ALA A 89 -14.06 -1.59 11.53
CA ALA A 89 -14.72 -2.22 10.38
C ALA A 89 -13.69 -2.70 9.35
N THR A 90 -12.65 -1.93 9.11
CA THR A 90 -11.51 -2.30 8.27
C THR A 90 -10.84 -3.56 8.82
N ASN A 91 -10.49 -3.58 10.10
CA ASN A 91 -9.82 -4.73 10.71
C ASN A 91 -10.68 -6.00 10.65
N THR A 92 -11.98 -5.87 10.86
CA THR A 92 -12.92 -6.98 10.74
C THR A 92 -12.97 -7.53 9.31
N ASP A 93 -12.97 -6.64 8.32
CA ASP A 93 -12.98 -7.05 6.90
C ASP A 93 -11.69 -7.78 6.51
N VAL A 94 -10.52 -7.30 6.96
CA VAL A 94 -9.23 -7.99 6.76
C VAL A 94 -9.24 -9.37 7.39
N ASP A 95 -9.68 -9.48 8.65
CA ASP A 95 -9.77 -10.77 9.35
C ASP A 95 -10.70 -11.75 8.64
N ASN A 96 -11.82 -11.27 8.11
CA ASN A 96 -12.74 -12.09 7.34
C ASN A 96 -12.12 -12.58 6.03
N CYS A 97 -11.40 -11.72 5.32
CA CYS A 97 -10.66 -12.13 4.12
C CYS A 97 -9.64 -13.22 4.42
N ILE A 98 -8.91 -13.12 5.54
CA ILE A 98 -7.95 -14.14 5.97
C ILE A 98 -8.67 -15.46 6.29
N LYS A 99 -9.72 -15.45 7.08
CA LYS A 99 -10.47 -16.63 7.53
C LYS A 99 -11.17 -17.34 6.38
N GLN A 100 -11.71 -16.60 5.44
CA GLN A 100 -12.47 -17.12 4.30
C GLN A 100 -11.59 -17.42 3.08
N HIS A 101 -10.30 -17.11 3.14
CA HIS A 101 -9.38 -17.20 2.01
C HIS A 101 -9.89 -16.43 0.78
N SER A 102 -10.48 -15.27 1.02
CA SER A 102 -11.02 -14.42 -0.04
C SER A 102 -9.90 -13.70 -0.79
N ASP A 103 -10.08 -13.59 -2.10
CA ASP A 103 -9.20 -12.75 -2.92
C ASP A 103 -9.43 -11.27 -2.60
N VAL A 104 -8.35 -10.52 -2.58
CA VAL A 104 -8.32 -9.07 -2.40
C VAL A 104 -7.67 -8.45 -3.64
N PHE A 105 -8.25 -7.38 -4.15
CA PHE A 105 -7.67 -6.67 -5.28
C PHE A 105 -6.56 -5.73 -4.80
N LEU A 106 -5.37 -5.91 -5.34
CA LEU A 106 -4.23 -5.03 -5.10
C LEU A 106 -3.97 -4.19 -6.34
N ALA A 107 -4.06 -2.88 -6.21
CA ALA A 107 -3.70 -1.92 -7.23
C ALA A 107 -2.43 -1.17 -6.83
N VAL A 108 -1.42 -1.22 -7.68
CA VAL A 108 -0.13 -0.57 -7.43
C VAL A 108 0.20 0.38 -8.58
N ARG A 109 0.19 1.68 -8.30
CA ARG A 109 0.58 2.70 -9.26
C ARG A 109 2.08 2.95 -9.19
N TYR A 110 2.71 3.23 -10.33
CA TYR A 110 4.13 3.57 -10.41
C TYR A 110 4.41 4.60 -11.50
N GLY A 111 5.61 5.16 -11.50
CA GLY A 111 6.14 5.95 -12.62
C GLY A 111 5.87 7.45 -12.56
N ASP A 112 5.14 7.93 -11.56
CA ASP A 112 4.91 9.35 -11.35
C ASP A 112 4.96 9.75 -9.86
N ASN A 113 4.62 11.01 -9.56
CA ASN A 113 4.64 11.52 -8.16
C ASN A 113 3.50 10.98 -7.28
N GLU A 114 2.56 10.26 -7.86
CA GLU A 114 1.39 9.71 -7.17
C GLU A 114 1.44 8.19 -7.03
N GLY A 115 2.58 7.58 -7.31
CA GLY A 115 2.80 6.15 -7.23
C GLY A 115 4.18 5.79 -6.72
N LEU A 116 4.56 4.53 -6.89
CA LEU A 116 5.92 4.09 -6.60
C LEU A 116 6.92 4.91 -7.41
N SER A 117 8.04 5.26 -6.80
CA SER A 117 9.12 6.02 -7.45
C SER A 117 9.79 5.28 -8.60
N GLN A 118 9.62 3.97 -8.68
CA GLN A 118 10.15 3.10 -9.73
C GLN A 118 9.28 1.87 -9.95
N PRO A 119 9.34 1.25 -11.15
CA PRO A 119 8.65 -0.01 -11.40
C PRO A 119 9.16 -1.14 -10.50
N ILE A 120 8.29 -2.12 -10.23
CA ILE A 120 8.69 -3.33 -9.51
C ILE A 120 9.48 -4.23 -10.46
N ASN A 121 10.67 -4.62 -10.02
CA ASN A 121 11.58 -5.45 -10.82
C ASN A 121 11.64 -6.87 -10.27
N GLY A 122 10.67 -7.70 -10.64
CA GLY A 122 10.58 -9.10 -10.22
C GLY A 122 9.92 -9.31 -8.86
N GLY A 123 9.66 -10.58 -8.53
CA GLY A 123 9.05 -10.96 -7.25
C GLY A 123 7.56 -10.70 -7.17
N ILE A 124 6.87 -10.63 -8.31
CA ILE A 124 5.44 -10.34 -8.42
C ILE A 124 4.68 -11.34 -9.29
N ASP A 125 5.14 -12.57 -9.31
CA ASP A 125 4.44 -13.67 -9.98
C ASP A 125 3.47 -14.37 -9.03
N PRO A 126 2.45 -15.09 -9.54
CA PRO A 126 1.59 -15.91 -8.71
C PRO A 126 2.40 -16.85 -7.80
N GLY A 127 2.07 -16.88 -6.52
CA GLY A 127 2.80 -17.61 -5.49
C GLY A 127 3.85 -16.80 -4.73
N ASP A 128 4.25 -15.65 -5.25
CA ASP A 128 5.21 -14.78 -4.57
C ASP A 128 4.60 -14.11 -3.34
N LYS A 129 5.41 -13.95 -2.31
CA LYS A 129 5.02 -13.32 -1.05
C LYS A 129 5.31 -11.82 -1.08
N LEU A 130 4.37 -11.06 -0.54
CA LEU A 130 4.45 -9.61 -0.40
C LEU A 130 4.26 -9.20 1.04
N HIS A 131 4.97 -8.14 1.44
CA HIS A 131 4.70 -7.39 2.64
C HIS A 131 4.22 -6.00 2.22
N LEU A 132 3.01 -5.64 2.62
CA LEU A 132 2.29 -4.50 2.10
C LEU A 132 1.83 -3.58 3.22
N LYS A 133 1.93 -2.27 3.00
CA LYS A 133 1.21 -1.26 3.76
C LYS A 133 0.44 -0.38 2.78
N GLY A 134 -0.82 -0.13 3.06
CA GLY A 134 -1.66 0.70 2.20
C GLY A 134 -3.04 0.93 2.80
N GLN A 135 -3.86 1.65 2.05
CA GLN A 135 -5.24 1.90 2.40
C GLN A 135 -6.11 0.72 1.99
N TRP A 136 -6.92 0.24 2.95
CA TRP A 136 -7.88 -0.83 2.73
C TRP A 136 -9.27 -0.26 2.46
N ILE A 137 -9.90 -0.70 1.37
CA ILE A 137 -11.31 -0.44 1.10
C ILE A 137 -12.06 -1.74 1.31
N THR A 138 -13.01 -1.72 2.24
CA THR A 138 -13.84 -2.91 2.51
C THR A 138 -14.67 -3.29 1.28
N ALA A 139 -15.00 -4.56 1.13
CA ALA A 139 -15.82 -5.04 0.01
C ALA A 139 -17.17 -4.31 -0.10
N ALA A 140 -17.74 -3.90 1.04
CA ALA A 140 -18.99 -3.13 1.07
C ALA A 140 -18.87 -1.76 0.39
N ASN A 141 -17.68 -1.13 0.47
CA ASN A 141 -17.42 0.22 -0.05
C ASN A 141 -16.65 0.22 -1.37
N ALA A 142 -16.10 -0.91 -1.79
CA ALA A 142 -15.31 -1.02 -3.01
C ALA A 142 -16.17 -1.00 -4.26
N TYR A 143 -15.58 -0.48 -5.36
CA TYR A 143 -16.13 -0.70 -6.69
C TYR A 143 -15.79 -2.13 -7.17
N SER A 144 -16.59 -2.65 -8.10
CA SER A 144 -16.29 -3.95 -8.73
C SER A 144 -14.96 -3.89 -9.49
N GLN A 145 -14.16 -4.92 -9.32
CA GLN A 145 -12.89 -5.10 -10.02
C GLN A 145 -13.01 -6.35 -10.91
N HIS A 146 -12.78 -6.20 -12.21
CA HIS A 146 -12.91 -7.30 -13.17
C HIS A 146 -14.26 -8.07 -13.10
N GLY A 147 -15.34 -7.34 -12.77
CA GLY A 147 -16.67 -7.90 -12.59
C GLY A 147 -16.99 -8.43 -11.20
N ASP A 148 -16.00 -8.52 -10.32
CA ASP A 148 -16.15 -9.02 -8.96
C ASP A 148 -16.11 -7.86 -7.93
N LYS A 149 -16.97 -7.95 -6.93
CA LYS A 149 -16.96 -7.03 -5.79
C LYS A 149 -16.16 -7.65 -4.65
N MET A 150 -15.04 -7.04 -4.33
CA MET A 150 -14.11 -7.53 -3.31
C MET A 150 -13.43 -6.39 -2.59
N SER A 151 -12.78 -6.68 -1.47
CA SER A 151 -11.93 -5.71 -0.77
C SER A 151 -10.75 -5.30 -1.63
N VAL A 152 -10.29 -4.07 -1.45
CA VAL A 152 -9.21 -3.48 -2.25
C VAL A 152 -8.12 -2.94 -1.32
N LEU A 153 -6.87 -3.22 -1.66
CA LEU A 153 -5.70 -2.57 -1.07
C LEU A 153 -5.04 -1.69 -2.13
N HIS A 154 -4.87 -0.42 -1.83
CA HIS A 154 -4.22 0.54 -2.71
C HIS A 154 -3.37 1.53 -1.93
N PHE A 155 -2.78 2.53 -2.61
CA PHE A 155 -1.83 3.47 -2.01
C PHE A 155 -0.66 2.80 -1.28
N THR A 156 -0.14 1.73 -1.87
CA THR A 156 1.07 1.03 -1.39
C THR A 156 2.35 1.76 -1.81
N HIS A 157 2.34 3.05 -1.66
CA HIS A 157 3.44 3.95 -2.00
C HIS A 157 3.46 5.15 -1.05
N HIS A 158 4.56 5.89 -1.05
CA HIS A 158 4.66 7.13 -0.29
C HIS A 158 3.51 8.11 -0.60
N PRO A 159 2.95 8.83 0.39
CA PRO A 159 3.28 8.82 1.84
C PRO A 159 2.48 7.80 2.66
N VAL A 160 1.58 7.06 2.06
CA VAL A 160 0.63 6.18 2.77
C VAL A 160 1.24 4.83 3.10
N GLY A 161 1.92 4.21 2.14
CA GLY A 161 2.35 2.85 2.30
C GLY A 161 3.61 2.45 1.53
N PHE A 162 3.78 1.16 1.38
CA PHE A 162 4.89 0.54 0.66
C PHE A 162 4.50 -0.87 0.18
N ILE A 163 5.30 -1.40 -0.73
CA ILE A 163 5.26 -2.80 -1.16
C ILE A 163 6.66 -3.39 -1.09
N CYS A 164 6.80 -4.52 -0.41
CA CYS A 164 8.05 -5.29 -0.40
C CYS A 164 7.82 -6.65 -1.02
N THR A 165 8.65 -7.00 -1.98
CA THR A 165 8.83 -8.37 -2.46
C THR A 165 9.82 -9.10 -1.54
N VAL A 166 10.14 -10.36 -1.85
CA VAL A 166 11.20 -11.09 -1.11
C VAL A 166 12.57 -10.45 -1.29
N ASP A 167 12.77 -9.72 -2.37
CA ASP A 167 14.08 -9.16 -2.75
C ASP A 167 14.23 -7.68 -2.41
N LYS A 168 13.13 -6.91 -2.43
CA LYS A 168 13.23 -5.46 -2.43
C LYS A 168 11.95 -4.78 -1.96
N CYS A 169 12.11 -3.62 -1.31
CA CYS A 169 11.01 -2.74 -0.95
C CYS A 169 10.91 -1.52 -1.88
N TYR A 170 9.69 -1.11 -2.13
CA TYR A 170 9.33 0.01 -2.99
C TYR A 170 8.34 0.93 -2.26
N SER A 171 8.47 2.25 -2.50
CA SER A 171 7.51 3.24 -1.99
C SER A 171 7.40 4.46 -2.89
#